data_2a3c75a9b02eafe071896e9274a201eb
#
_entry.id   2a3c75a9b02eafe071896e9274a201eb
#
_cell.length_a   1.000
_cell.length_b   1.000
_cell.length_c   1.000
_cell.angle_alpha   90.00
_cell.angle_beta   90.00
_cell.angle_gamma   90.00
#
_symmetry.space_group_name_H-M   'P 1'
#
loop_
_entity.id
_entity.type
_entity.pdbx_description
1 polymer ?
#
loop_
_entity_poly.entity_id
_entity_poly.type
_entity_poly.pdbx_seq_one_letter_code
_entity_poly.pdbx_strand_id
1 'polypeptide(L)'
;MSLSNDAVRLLETFPKAADFNPVKVAARNPVTGDKLDGKFHVLHPDTNQWLHFCGAKDRRSNFFEPVEAAVRVLDQSGQVDLSRVKARYHLAPDFTTLKTEFLLGDFQNKRKYDLALNDPVGAVATIYDSHNATCRRHAKVGVIRLLCANGMIGMDNQAQTARRKHTTYDDATSFGEQIADFIEGLDIQIVPLLNLQKAVVSRKSSMDFIEEQLKPNKADFEKIQAIYDYYGSMGSTGYRLYNTLTHMVSHGLTTDVNSTYINWKSGTRNGVNAF
;
A
#
# COMPACT_ATOMS: atom_id res chain seq x y z
N MET A 1 23.78 7.80 14.05
CA MET A 1 23.85 6.37 14.43
C MET A 1 24.00 5.55 13.16
N SER A 2 24.82 4.49 13.17
CA SER A 2 24.91 3.53 12.07
C SER A 2 23.65 2.68 12.04
N LEU A 3 23.22 2.28 10.84
CA LEU A 3 22.12 1.32 10.66
C LEU A 3 22.52 -0.07 11.18
N SER A 4 21.54 -0.82 11.68
CA SER A 4 21.73 -2.23 12.00
C SER A 4 21.98 -3.07 10.72
N ASN A 5 22.54 -4.26 10.87
CA ASN A 5 22.77 -5.17 9.73
C ASN A 5 21.44 -5.55 9.04
N ASP A 6 20.35 -5.68 9.78
CA ASP A 6 19.03 -5.98 9.22
C ASP A 6 18.46 -4.82 8.43
N ALA A 7 18.67 -3.57 8.87
CA ALA A 7 18.31 -2.39 8.12
C ALA A 7 19.10 -2.29 6.81
N VAL A 8 20.41 -2.53 6.85
CA VAL A 8 21.25 -2.55 5.64
C VAL A 8 20.78 -3.63 4.67
N ARG A 9 20.56 -4.86 5.15
CA ARG A 9 20.01 -5.96 4.33
C ARG A 9 18.69 -5.58 3.66
N LEU A 10 17.80 -4.91 4.37
CA LEU A 10 16.52 -4.49 3.84
C LEU A 10 16.68 -3.45 2.71
N LEU A 11 17.60 -2.49 2.88
CA LEU A 11 17.90 -1.49 1.86
C LEU A 11 18.61 -2.09 0.62
N GLU A 12 19.44 -3.11 0.81
CA GLU A 12 20.09 -3.83 -0.31
C GLU A 12 19.09 -4.52 -1.24
N THR A 13 17.86 -4.78 -0.78
CA THR A 13 16.78 -5.33 -1.63
C THR A 13 16.16 -4.29 -2.56
N PHE A 14 16.49 -3.00 -2.41
CA PHE A 14 15.95 -1.93 -3.25
C PHE A 14 16.33 -2.13 -4.71
N PRO A 15 15.37 -2.02 -5.66
CA PRO A 15 15.66 -2.27 -7.07
C PRO A 15 16.57 -1.18 -7.64
N LYS A 16 17.73 -1.57 -8.15
CA LYS A 16 18.71 -0.66 -8.77
C LYS A 16 18.10 0.20 -9.89
N ALA A 17 17.12 -0.36 -10.62
CA ALA A 17 16.42 0.35 -11.69
C ALA A 17 15.55 1.52 -11.17
N ALA A 18 15.22 1.57 -9.86
CA ALA A 18 14.49 2.65 -9.23
C ALA A 18 15.42 3.65 -8.50
N ASP A 19 16.72 3.34 -8.42
CA ASP A 19 17.72 4.15 -7.73
C ASP A 19 18.37 5.16 -8.70
N PHE A 20 17.64 6.21 -9.03
CA PHE A 20 18.14 7.28 -9.87
C PHE A 20 17.58 8.64 -9.48
N ASN A 21 18.35 9.68 -9.72
CA ASN A 21 17.90 11.07 -9.58
C ASN A 21 17.37 11.58 -10.92
N PRO A 22 16.06 11.93 -11.03
CA PRO A 22 15.53 12.46 -12.27
C PRO A 22 16.21 13.77 -12.65
N VAL A 23 16.49 13.96 -13.92
CA VAL A 23 17.17 15.17 -14.44
C VAL A 23 16.15 16.14 -15.02
N LYS A 24 16.27 17.43 -14.66
CA LYS A 24 15.47 18.49 -15.25
C LYS A 24 16.20 19.14 -16.42
N VAL A 25 15.55 19.13 -17.58
CA VAL A 25 16.03 19.80 -18.80
C VAL A 25 15.03 20.89 -19.19
N ALA A 26 15.53 22.09 -19.52
CA ALA A 26 14.66 23.19 -19.94
C ALA A 26 13.79 22.77 -21.14
N ALA A 27 12.48 22.95 -20.99
CA ALA A 27 11.56 22.68 -22.09
C ALA A 27 11.72 23.74 -23.20
N ARG A 28 11.55 23.32 -24.44
CA ARG A 28 11.60 24.18 -25.62
C ARG A 28 10.31 24.13 -26.40
N ASN A 29 9.96 25.24 -27.02
CA ASN A 29 8.88 25.28 -28.01
C ASN A 29 9.27 24.41 -29.21
N PRO A 30 8.49 23.40 -29.60
CA PRO A 30 8.85 22.50 -30.69
C PRO A 30 8.86 23.18 -32.07
N VAL A 31 8.24 24.37 -32.20
CA VAL A 31 8.16 25.09 -33.47
C VAL A 31 9.30 26.11 -33.58
N THR A 32 9.53 26.93 -32.54
CA THR A 32 10.53 28.01 -32.57
C THR A 32 11.88 27.62 -32.00
N GLY A 33 11.97 26.52 -31.24
CA GLY A 33 13.18 26.11 -30.52
C GLY A 33 13.47 26.91 -29.25
N ASP A 34 12.68 27.97 -28.97
CA ASP A 34 12.91 28.85 -27.83
C ASP A 34 12.67 28.13 -26.52
N LYS A 35 13.41 28.49 -25.48
CA LYS A 35 13.18 27.98 -24.13
C LYS A 35 11.83 28.47 -23.61
N LEU A 36 11.05 27.55 -23.03
CA LEU A 36 9.83 27.89 -22.32
C LEU A 36 10.19 28.29 -20.89
N ASP A 37 9.91 29.55 -20.53
CA ASP A 37 10.30 30.10 -19.24
C ASP A 37 9.63 29.30 -18.08
N GLY A 38 10.44 28.91 -17.10
CA GLY A 38 10.02 28.20 -15.92
C GLY A 38 9.44 26.79 -16.18
N LYS A 39 9.62 26.23 -17.38
CA LYS A 39 9.12 24.89 -17.76
C LYS A 39 10.26 23.93 -18.03
N PHE A 40 10.07 22.67 -17.60
CA PHE A 40 11.10 21.66 -17.67
C PHE A 40 10.51 20.30 -18.04
N HIS A 41 11.30 19.53 -18.79
CA HIS A 41 11.10 18.08 -18.90
C HIS A 41 11.87 17.40 -17.78
N VAL A 42 11.26 16.40 -17.17
CA VAL A 42 11.90 15.49 -16.23
C VAL A 42 12.24 14.22 -16.99
N LEU A 43 13.50 13.83 -16.98
CA LEU A 43 14.03 12.71 -17.75
C LEU A 43 14.71 11.70 -16.81
N HIS A 44 14.69 10.44 -17.22
CA HIS A 44 15.54 9.40 -16.63
C HIS A 44 17.00 9.70 -17.06
N PRO A 45 17.97 9.72 -16.11
CA PRO A 45 19.34 10.16 -16.41
C PRO A 45 20.05 9.30 -17.46
N ASP A 46 19.88 7.99 -17.41
CA ASP A 46 20.66 7.07 -18.25
C ASP A 46 20.00 6.81 -19.61
N THR A 47 18.67 6.75 -19.64
CA THR A 47 17.91 6.39 -20.86
C THR A 47 17.38 7.59 -21.61
N ASN A 48 17.42 8.79 -21.01
CA ASN A 48 16.76 9.99 -21.50
C ASN A 48 15.24 9.82 -21.70
N GLN A 49 14.65 8.78 -21.12
CA GLN A 49 13.21 8.57 -21.18
C GLN A 49 12.49 9.75 -20.52
N TRP A 50 11.48 10.25 -21.20
CA TRP A 50 10.63 11.30 -20.67
C TRP A 50 9.73 10.75 -19.55
N LEU A 51 9.79 11.37 -18.39
CA LEU A 51 9.00 10.99 -17.22
C LEU A 51 7.83 11.95 -16.98
N HIS A 52 8.09 13.26 -17.09
CA HIS A 52 7.10 14.28 -16.79
C HIS A 52 7.44 15.66 -17.35
N PHE A 53 6.43 16.55 -17.32
CA PHE A 53 6.59 17.97 -17.62
C PHE A 53 6.21 18.80 -16.39
N CYS A 54 7.12 19.65 -15.92
CA CYS A 54 6.96 20.33 -14.63
C CYS A 54 7.35 21.81 -14.65
N GLY A 55 7.01 22.51 -13.57
CA GLY A 55 7.45 23.88 -13.29
C GLY A 55 8.77 23.93 -12.54
N ALA A 56 9.31 25.15 -12.38
CA ALA A 56 10.58 25.39 -11.70
C ALA A 56 10.58 24.91 -10.24
N LYS A 57 9.44 24.99 -9.55
CA LYS A 57 9.30 24.62 -8.14
C LYS A 57 9.21 23.11 -7.88
N ASP A 58 9.08 22.29 -8.93
CA ASP A 58 9.07 20.83 -8.77
C ASP A 58 10.45 20.36 -8.30
N ARG A 59 10.47 19.56 -7.22
CA ARG A 59 11.68 19.03 -6.57
C ARG A 59 11.53 17.55 -6.36
N ARG A 60 11.61 16.79 -7.45
CA ARG A 60 11.56 15.34 -7.36
C ARG A 60 12.90 14.80 -6.96
N SER A 61 12.90 13.95 -5.97
CA SER A 61 14.08 13.23 -5.51
C SER A 61 14.01 11.77 -5.94
N ASN A 62 15.10 11.05 -5.68
CA ASN A 62 15.21 9.62 -5.84
C ASN A 62 14.11 8.89 -5.06
N PHE A 63 13.60 7.79 -5.59
CA PHE A 63 12.69 6.88 -4.88
C PHE A 63 13.33 6.20 -3.67
N PHE A 64 14.65 6.10 -3.63
CA PHE A 64 15.38 5.49 -2.53
C PHE A 64 15.27 6.29 -1.22
N GLU A 65 15.32 7.63 -1.29
CA GLU A 65 15.34 8.51 -0.10
C GLU A 65 14.20 8.24 0.90
N PRO A 66 12.91 8.19 0.50
CA PRO A 66 11.82 7.92 1.44
C PRO A 66 11.86 6.49 1.98
N VAL A 67 12.38 5.55 1.21
CA VAL A 67 12.55 4.16 1.64
C VAL A 67 13.65 4.05 2.69
N GLU A 68 14.79 4.69 2.45
CA GLU A 68 15.89 4.75 3.42
C GLU A 68 15.45 5.43 4.72
N ALA A 69 14.76 6.56 4.63
CA ALA A 69 14.26 7.27 5.79
C ALA A 69 13.31 6.40 6.63
N ALA A 70 12.38 5.70 5.99
CA ALA A 70 11.46 4.80 6.66
C ALA A 70 12.21 3.65 7.38
N VAL A 71 13.14 3.00 6.69
CA VAL A 71 13.94 1.90 7.28
C VAL A 71 14.78 2.40 8.45
N ARG A 72 15.41 3.58 8.32
CA ARG A 72 16.21 4.19 9.40
C ARG A 72 15.39 4.46 10.65
N VAL A 73 14.18 5.00 10.50
CA VAL A 73 13.30 5.29 11.65
C VAL A 73 12.78 3.99 12.27
N LEU A 74 12.40 3.01 11.47
CA LEU A 74 11.99 1.69 11.97
C LEU A 74 13.11 1.02 12.77
N ASP A 75 14.35 1.11 12.29
CA ASP A 75 15.54 0.58 12.97
C ASP A 75 15.77 1.28 14.33
N GLN A 76 15.67 2.60 14.34
CA GLN A 76 15.91 3.41 15.54
C GLN A 76 14.80 3.29 16.59
N SER A 77 13.54 3.09 16.15
CA SER A 77 12.39 2.99 17.04
C SER A 77 12.41 1.71 17.90
N GLY A 78 13.03 0.65 17.39
CA GLY A 78 13.01 -0.66 18.03
C GLY A 78 11.61 -1.30 18.18
N GLN A 79 10.59 -0.71 17.56
CA GLN A 79 9.20 -1.19 17.63
C GLN A 79 8.97 -2.40 16.74
N VAL A 80 9.80 -2.56 15.71
CA VAL A 80 9.69 -3.61 14.70
C VAL A 80 10.98 -4.41 14.66
N ASP A 81 10.88 -5.73 14.68
CA ASP A 81 12.00 -6.63 14.44
C ASP A 81 12.32 -6.67 12.95
N LEU A 82 13.31 -5.88 12.51
CA LEU A 82 13.69 -5.76 11.10
C LEU A 82 14.21 -7.07 10.49
N SER A 83 14.67 -8.04 11.31
CA SER A 83 15.09 -9.35 10.82
C SER A 83 13.94 -10.10 10.13
N ARG A 84 12.70 -9.78 10.49
CA ARG A 84 11.47 -10.41 10.00
C ARG A 84 10.73 -9.58 8.95
N VAL A 85 11.13 -8.33 8.74
CA VAL A 85 10.52 -7.46 7.73
C VAL A 85 10.93 -7.93 6.34
N LYS A 86 9.93 -7.97 5.44
CA LYS A 86 10.15 -8.19 4.00
C LYS A 86 9.71 -6.96 3.24
N ALA A 87 10.56 -6.49 2.34
CA ALA A 87 10.21 -5.43 1.41
C ALA A 87 9.74 -6.02 0.08
N ARG A 88 8.73 -5.38 -0.52
CA ARG A 88 8.27 -5.61 -1.89
C ARG A 88 8.25 -4.30 -2.64
N TYR A 89 8.71 -4.32 -3.88
CA TYR A 89 8.82 -3.13 -4.71
C TYR A 89 8.06 -3.36 -6.02
N HIS A 90 7.22 -2.39 -6.37
CA HIS A 90 6.43 -2.40 -7.60
C HIS A 90 6.78 -1.15 -8.39
N LEU A 91 7.80 -1.25 -9.21
CA LEU A 91 8.22 -0.18 -10.12
C LEU A 91 7.40 -0.28 -11.40
N ALA A 92 6.80 0.84 -11.83
CA ALA A 92 6.13 0.91 -13.12
C ALA A 92 7.15 0.69 -14.26
N PRO A 93 6.74 0.02 -15.37
CA PRO A 93 7.64 -0.26 -16.48
C PRO A 93 8.24 0.99 -17.13
N ASP A 94 7.58 2.14 -16.99
CA ASP A 94 8.01 3.44 -17.47
C ASP A 94 8.83 4.24 -16.44
N PHE A 95 9.19 3.62 -15.32
CA PHE A 95 9.96 4.21 -14.22
C PHE A 95 9.32 5.45 -13.57
N THR A 96 8.03 5.70 -13.81
CA THR A 96 7.38 6.92 -13.33
C THR A 96 6.82 6.81 -11.93
N THR A 97 6.53 5.60 -11.45
CA THR A 97 5.93 5.37 -10.12
C THR A 97 6.57 4.19 -9.42
N LEU A 98 6.72 4.32 -8.10
CA LEU A 98 7.15 3.23 -7.23
C LEU A 98 6.16 3.07 -6.08
N LYS A 99 5.73 1.83 -5.84
CA LYS A 99 5.07 1.40 -4.61
C LYS A 99 6.03 0.50 -3.85
N THR A 100 6.33 0.84 -2.62
CA THR A 100 7.12 0.03 -1.68
C THR A 100 6.21 -0.48 -0.58
N GLU A 101 6.27 -1.76 -0.28
CA GLU A 101 5.53 -2.39 0.81
C GLU A 101 6.52 -3.04 1.77
N PHE A 102 6.47 -2.63 3.03
CA PHE A 102 7.15 -3.30 4.13
C PHE A 102 6.15 -4.18 4.86
N LEU A 103 6.31 -5.48 4.75
CA LEU A 103 5.56 -6.45 5.54
C LEU A 103 6.25 -6.54 6.91
N LEU A 104 5.66 -5.90 7.92
CA LEU A 104 6.28 -5.71 9.23
C LEU A 104 6.20 -6.97 10.12
N GLY A 105 5.85 -8.10 9.56
CA GLY A 105 5.71 -9.37 10.26
C GLY A 105 4.35 -9.56 10.92
N ASP A 106 4.22 -10.68 11.61
CA ASP A 106 3.06 -10.96 12.43
C ASP A 106 3.14 -10.18 13.75
N PHE A 107 2.03 -9.69 14.25
CA PHE A 107 1.94 -9.05 15.56
C PHE A 107 2.24 -10.01 16.71
N GLN A 108 2.55 -11.27 16.44
CA GLN A 108 2.74 -12.31 17.44
C GLN A 108 3.92 -12.07 18.38
N ASN A 109 4.84 -11.15 18.06
CA ASN A 109 6.06 -11.01 18.85
C ASN A 109 6.01 -10.11 20.09
N LYS A 110 5.04 -9.21 20.18
CA LYS A 110 4.90 -8.36 21.39
C LYS A 110 3.47 -8.31 21.94
N ARG A 111 2.44 -8.54 21.12
CA ARG A 111 1.04 -8.53 21.55
C ARG A 111 0.26 -9.55 20.70
N LYS A 112 -0.10 -10.67 21.31
CA LYS A 112 -0.90 -11.72 20.67
C LYS A 112 -2.30 -11.20 20.40
N TYR A 113 -2.60 -10.88 19.16
CA TYR A 113 -3.96 -10.73 18.69
C TYR A 113 -4.33 -11.98 17.88
N ASP A 114 -4.91 -12.99 18.52
CA ASP A 114 -5.58 -14.08 17.83
C ASP A 114 -6.90 -13.56 17.29
N LEU A 115 -6.90 -13.02 16.07
CA LEU A 115 -8.12 -12.52 15.42
C LEU A 115 -9.09 -13.64 15.04
N ALA A 116 -8.61 -14.81 14.80
CA ALA A 116 -9.36 -16.05 14.70
C ALA A 116 -8.40 -17.22 14.85
N LEU A 117 -8.91 -18.40 15.20
CA LEU A 117 -8.13 -19.63 15.14
C LEU A 117 -7.48 -19.75 13.75
N ASN A 118 -6.16 -19.62 13.66
CA ASN A 118 -5.36 -19.73 12.44
C ASN A 118 -5.52 -18.61 11.41
N ASP A 119 -5.91 -17.39 11.81
CA ASP A 119 -5.93 -16.24 10.92
C ASP A 119 -4.91 -15.16 11.34
N PRO A 120 -3.62 -15.36 11.04
CA PRO A 120 -2.59 -14.42 11.40
C PRO A 120 -2.77 -13.11 10.63
N VAL A 121 -2.78 -12.00 11.35
CA VAL A 121 -2.72 -10.66 10.81
C VAL A 121 -1.35 -10.06 11.03
N GLY A 122 -0.91 -9.28 10.07
CA GLY A 122 0.33 -8.54 10.13
C GLY A 122 0.11 -7.06 9.86
N ALA A 123 1.16 -6.28 10.04
CA ALA A 123 1.18 -4.89 9.62
C ALA A 123 1.88 -4.75 8.26
N VAL A 124 1.42 -3.79 7.49
CA VAL A 124 2.09 -3.33 6.28
C VAL A 124 2.25 -1.82 6.30
N ALA A 125 3.44 -1.34 6.05
CA ALA A 125 3.69 0.04 5.70
C ALA A 125 3.89 0.14 4.19
N THR A 126 3.13 1.00 3.54
CA THR A 126 3.19 1.18 2.09
C THR A 126 3.59 2.61 1.77
N ILE A 127 4.62 2.77 0.96
CA ILE A 127 5.07 4.07 0.43
C ILE A 127 4.73 4.14 -1.05
N TYR A 128 4.10 5.22 -1.45
CA TYR A 128 3.83 5.55 -2.85
C TYR A 128 4.60 6.80 -3.23
N ASP A 129 5.26 6.77 -4.37
CA ASP A 129 5.93 7.93 -4.94
C ASP A 129 5.84 7.95 -6.46
N SER A 130 5.95 9.13 -7.07
CA SER A 130 5.89 9.26 -8.53
C SER A 130 6.78 10.37 -9.06
N HIS A 131 7.42 10.10 -10.20
CA HIS A 131 8.13 11.11 -10.98
C HIS A 131 7.24 11.86 -11.98
N ASN A 132 6.04 11.34 -12.27
CA ASN A 132 5.11 11.91 -13.26
C ASN A 132 3.93 12.69 -12.65
N ALA A 133 3.94 12.96 -11.33
CA ALA A 133 2.89 13.65 -10.60
C ALA A 133 1.52 12.93 -10.55
N THR A 134 1.44 11.66 -10.94
CA THR A 134 0.20 10.89 -10.84
C THR A 134 -0.22 10.66 -9.40
N CYS A 135 0.74 10.62 -8.48
CA CYS A 135 0.45 10.63 -7.04
C CYS A 135 1.44 11.56 -6.31
N ARG A 136 1.01 12.02 -5.14
CA ARG A 136 1.91 12.66 -4.17
C ARG A 136 2.66 11.57 -3.42
N ARG A 137 3.90 11.84 -3.02
CA ARG A 137 4.57 10.99 -2.05
C ARG A 137 3.71 10.85 -0.81
N HIS A 138 3.38 9.64 -0.44
CA HIS A 138 2.61 9.35 0.76
C HIS A 138 2.90 7.96 1.30
N ALA A 139 2.76 7.80 2.59
CA ALA A 139 2.79 6.50 3.25
C ALA A 139 1.44 6.17 3.85
N LYS A 140 1.16 4.89 3.92
CA LYS A 140 0.01 4.31 4.62
C LYS A 140 0.51 3.15 5.46
N VAL A 141 0.02 3.03 6.67
CA VAL A 141 0.23 1.86 7.51
C VAL A 141 -1.13 1.24 7.78
N GLY A 142 -1.22 -0.06 7.72
CA GLY A 142 -2.46 -0.77 7.95
C GLY A 142 -2.23 -2.23 8.34
N VAL A 143 -3.32 -2.90 8.61
CA VAL A 143 -3.34 -4.32 8.97
C VAL A 143 -3.61 -5.15 7.72
N ILE A 144 -2.84 -6.19 7.52
CA ILE A 144 -3.08 -7.18 6.46
C ILE A 144 -3.28 -8.56 7.06
N ARG A 145 -4.04 -9.38 6.37
CA ARG A 145 -4.19 -10.78 6.65
C ARG A 145 -3.08 -11.57 5.97
N LEU A 146 -2.29 -12.34 6.74
CA LEU A 146 -1.08 -13.00 6.21
C LEU A 146 -1.37 -14.27 5.41
N LEU A 147 -2.51 -14.94 5.65
CA LEU A 147 -2.88 -16.18 4.95
C LEU A 147 -3.52 -15.95 3.58
N CYS A 148 -4.09 -14.77 3.36
CA CYS A 148 -4.59 -14.38 2.05
C CYS A 148 -3.78 -13.17 1.60
N ALA A 149 -3.31 -13.19 0.36
CA ALA A 149 -2.73 -11.99 -0.27
C ALA A 149 -3.76 -10.86 -0.48
N ASN A 150 -4.86 -10.90 0.27
CA ASN A 150 -5.84 -9.83 0.40
C ASN A 150 -5.13 -8.69 1.09
N GLY A 151 -4.48 -7.83 0.34
CA GLY A 151 -3.93 -6.58 0.86
C GLY A 151 -5.05 -5.72 1.45
N MET A 152 -5.63 -6.19 2.56
CA MET A 152 -6.54 -5.41 3.37
C MET A 152 -5.71 -4.34 4.07
N ILE A 153 -5.48 -3.27 3.38
CA ILE A 153 -5.19 -2.02 4.07
C ILE A 153 -6.54 -1.66 4.68
N GLY A 154 -6.66 -1.80 5.99
CA GLY A 154 -7.80 -1.25 6.71
C GLY A 154 -7.87 0.23 6.38
N MET A 155 -8.62 0.57 5.37
CA MET A 155 -8.97 1.94 5.07
C MET A 155 -10.13 2.32 5.97
N ASP A 156 -9.88 2.37 7.26
CA ASP A 156 -10.67 3.24 8.08
C ASP A 156 -10.25 4.68 7.78
N ASN A 157 -11.19 5.63 7.83
CA ASN A 157 -10.96 7.08 7.64
C ASN A 157 -9.89 7.66 8.59
N GLN A 158 -9.32 6.84 9.46
CA GLN A 158 -8.21 7.10 10.37
C GLN A 158 -6.87 6.52 9.89
N ALA A 159 -6.79 5.88 8.71
CA ALA A 159 -5.47 5.56 8.14
C ALA A 159 -4.73 6.87 7.96
N GLN A 160 -3.91 7.19 8.95
CA GLN A 160 -3.09 8.39 8.93
C GLN A 160 -2.24 8.30 7.67
N THR A 161 -2.40 9.26 6.81
CA THR A 161 -1.69 9.29 5.54
C THR A 161 -0.71 10.45 5.60
N ALA A 162 0.57 10.15 5.72
CA ALA A 162 1.60 11.15 5.47
C ALA A 162 1.57 11.51 3.99
N ARG A 163 1.24 12.75 3.65
CA ARG A 163 1.20 13.23 2.27
C ARG A 163 2.16 14.39 2.10
N ARG A 164 3.04 14.32 1.10
CA ARG A 164 3.97 15.39 0.76
C ARG A 164 3.81 15.82 -0.70
N LYS A 165 3.88 17.12 -0.95
CA LYS A 165 3.92 17.68 -2.30
C LYS A 165 5.35 17.67 -2.80
N HIS A 166 5.60 17.31 -4.05
CA HIS A 166 6.92 17.37 -4.67
C HIS A 166 7.48 18.82 -4.81
N THR A 167 6.72 19.83 -4.40
CA THR A 167 7.14 21.23 -4.40
C THR A 167 7.67 21.71 -3.05
N THR A 168 7.52 20.91 -1.99
CA THR A 168 8.01 21.23 -0.65
C THR A 168 9.38 20.60 -0.47
N TYR A 169 10.29 21.25 0.25
CA TYR A 169 11.53 20.61 0.71
C TYR A 169 11.12 19.40 1.57
N ASP A 170 11.44 18.22 1.09
CA ASP A 170 10.98 16.99 1.70
C ASP A 170 12.01 16.59 2.74
N ASP A 171 11.66 16.77 3.99
CA ASP A 171 12.39 16.14 5.09
C ASP A 171 11.99 14.67 5.14
N ALA A 172 12.82 13.82 4.53
CA ALA A 172 12.63 12.38 4.52
C ALA A 172 12.58 11.80 5.94
N THR A 173 13.26 12.44 6.91
CA THR A 173 13.23 12.06 8.33
C THR A 173 11.84 12.23 8.91
N SER A 174 11.22 13.41 8.71
CA SER A 174 9.84 13.67 9.14
C SER A 174 8.82 12.69 8.54
N PHE A 175 9.08 12.20 7.32
CA PHE A 175 8.24 11.17 6.70
C PHE A 175 8.40 9.81 7.38
N GLY A 176 9.63 9.44 7.73
CA GLY A 176 9.93 8.22 8.48
C GLY A 176 9.32 8.24 9.89
N GLU A 177 9.44 9.38 10.60
CA GLU A 177 8.81 9.58 11.92
C GLU A 177 7.30 9.36 11.86
N GLN A 178 6.62 9.89 10.85
CA GLN A 178 5.18 9.66 10.68
C GLN A 178 4.84 8.19 10.46
N ILE A 179 5.69 7.41 9.79
CA ILE A 179 5.50 5.95 9.66
C ILE A 179 5.63 5.28 11.04
N ALA A 180 6.59 5.68 11.85
CA ALA A 180 6.76 5.14 13.20
C ALA A 180 5.54 5.43 14.09
N ASP A 181 5.05 6.67 14.08
CA ASP A 181 3.83 7.06 14.81
C ASP A 181 2.62 6.23 14.39
N PHE A 182 2.52 5.92 13.08
CA PHE A 182 1.44 5.08 12.56
C PHE A 182 1.53 3.64 13.04
N ILE A 183 2.76 3.11 13.14
CA ILE A 183 2.99 1.75 13.66
C ILE A 183 2.63 1.69 15.14
N GLU A 184 2.95 2.72 15.91
CA GLU A 184 2.56 2.83 17.31
C GLU A 184 1.04 2.84 17.48
N GLY A 185 0.33 3.51 16.57
CA GLY A 185 -1.14 3.57 16.55
C GLY A 185 -1.85 2.32 16.04
N LEU A 186 -1.15 1.29 15.56
CA LEU A 186 -1.77 0.08 14.97
C LEU A 186 -2.68 -0.68 15.92
N ASP A 187 -2.41 -0.64 17.22
CA ASP A 187 -3.26 -1.29 18.24
C ASP A 187 -4.72 -0.77 18.17
N ILE A 188 -4.88 0.52 17.87
CA ILE A 188 -6.21 1.14 17.73
C ILE A 188 -6.95 0.57 16.51
N GLN A 189 -6.22 0.25 15.44
CA GLN A 189 -6.81 -0.29 14.20
C GLN A 189 -7.25 -1.75 14.33
N ILE A 190 -6.67 -2.49 15.26
CA ILE A 190 -7.00 -3.91 15.49
C ILE A 190 -8.27 -4.06 16.33
N VAL A 191 -8.55 -3.13 17.24
CA VAL A 191 -9.72 -3.19 18.12
C VAL A 191 -11.05 -3.41 17.37
N PRO A 192 -11.35 -2.69 16.27
CA PRO A 192 -12.55 -2.94 15.48
C PRO A 192 -12.63 -4.37 14.94
N LEU A 193 -11.52 -4.93 14.46
CA LEU A 193 -11.47 -6.31 13.94
C LEU A 193 -11.72 -7.34 15.05
N LEU A 194 -11.16 -7.11 16.25
CA LEU A 194 -11.43 -7.94 17.43
C LEU A 194 -12.91 -7.88 17.84
N ASN A 195 -13.53 -6.70 17.74
CA ASN A 195 -14.95 -6.55 18.04
C ASN A 195 -15.81 -7.27 17.00
N LEU A 196 -15.47 -7.20 15.71
CA LEU A 196 -16.15 -7.95 14.66
C LEU A 196 -16.04 -9.47 14.86
N GLN A 197 -14.90 -9.94 15.36
CA GLN A 197 -14.71 -11.35 15.67
C GLN A 197 -15.61 -11.83 16.82
N LYS A 198 -15.82 -10.98 17.82
CA LYS A 198 -16.72 -11.28 18.96
C LYS A 198 -18.19 -11.12 18.63
N ALA A 199 -18.52 -10.31 17.62
CA ALA A 199 -19.87 -10.06 17.20
C ALA A 199 -20.47 -11.31 16.54
N VAL A 200 -21.47 -11.92 17.17
CA VAL A 200 -22.19 -13.05 16.59
C VAL A 200 -23.16 -12.54 15.53
N VAL A 201 -22.95 -12.97 14.29
CA VAL A 201 -23.80 -12.58 13.14
C VAL A 201 -24.18 -13.84 12.38
N SER A 202 -25.48 -14.13 12.33
CA SER A 202 -25.97 -15.32 11.63
C SER A 202 -25.72 -15.21 10.11
N ARG A 203 -25.65 -16.38 9.43
CA ARG A 203 -25.57 -16.40 7.95
C ARG A 203 -26.73 -15.63 7.32
N LYS A 204 -27.94 -15.80 7.87
CA LYS A 204 -29.13 -15.08 7.38
C LYS A 204 -28.93 -13.58 7.50
N SER A 205 -28.60 -13.09 8.68
CA SER A 205 -28.36 -11.63 8.88
C SER A 205 -27.26 -11.07 8.00
N SER A 206 -26.20 -11.85 7.72
CA SER A 206 -25.14 -11.45 6.80
C SER A 206 -25.65 -11.34 5.36
N MET A 207 -26.47 -12.28 4.93
CA MET A 207 -27.05 -12.28 3.57
C MET A 207 -28.09 -11.18 3.40
N ASP A 208 -28.96 -10.99 4.39
CA ASP A 208 -29.94 -9.92 4.41
C ASP A 208 -29.24 -8.53 4.31
N PHE A 209 -28.15 -8.33 5.08
CA PHE A 209 -27.33 -7.13 4.98
C PHE A 209 -26.74 -6.92 3.60
N ILE A 210 -26.15 -7.96 3.01
CA ILE A 210 -25.54 -7.87 1.66
C ILE A 210 -26.59 -7.53 0.61
N GLU A 211 -27.75 -8.18 0.68
CA GLU A 211 -28.84 -7.95 -0.27
C GLU A 211 -29.39 -6.52 -0.16
N GLU A 212 -29.60 -6.03 1.06
CA GLU A 212 -30.11 -4.70 1.32
C GLU A 212 -29.13 -3.60 0.89
N GLN A 213 -27.83 -3.75 1.25
CA GLN A 213 -26.84 -2.69 1.06
C GLN A 213 -26.24 -2.70 -0.37
N LEU A 214 -26.02 -3.85 -0.96
CA LEU A 214 -25.34 -3.99 -2.24
C LEU A 214 -26.31 -4.22 -3.41
N LYS A 215 -27.51 -4.70 -3.13
CA LYS A 215 -28.56 -4.99 -4.14
C LYS A 215 -28.02 -5.78 -5.34
N PRO A 216 -27.27 -6.88 -5.12
CA PRO A 216 -26.68 -7.65 -6.19
C PRO A 216 -27.79 -8.31 -7.04
N ASN A 217 -27.51 -8.55 -8.33
CA ASN A 217 -28.34 -9.44 -9.11
C ASN A 217 -28.21 -10.90 -8.60
N LYS A 218 -29.11 -11.79 -9.05
CA LYS A 218 -29.15 -13.18 -8.56
C LYS A 218 -27.83 -13.93 -8.76
N ALA A 219 -27.21 -13.79 -9.94
CA ALA A 219 -25.96 -14.50 -10.25
C ALA A 219 -24.78 -14.00 -9.41
N ASP A 220 -24.71 -12.69 -9.12
CA ASP A 220 -23.68 -12.11 -8.26
C ASP A 220 -23.93 -12.48 -6.80
N PHE A 221 -25.20 -12.54 -6.37
CA PHE A 221 -25.54 -12.95 -5.02
C PHE A 221 -25.12 -14.39 -4.73
N GLU A 222 -25.30 -15.31 -5.69
CA GLU A 222 -24.82 -16.70 -5.58
C GLU A 222 -23.28 -16.77 -5.42
N LYS A 223 -22.55 -15.95 -6.17
CA LYS A 223 -21.09 -15.85 -6.03
C LYS A 223 -20.68 -15.28 -4.66
N ILE A 224 -21.38 -14.26 -4.18
CA ILE A 224 -21.13 -13.68 -2.84
C ILE A 224 -21.38 -14.73 -1.75
N GLN A 225 -22.44 -15.52 -1.86
CA GLN A 225 -22.70 -16.63 -0.95
C GLN A 225 -21.54 -17.65 -0.95
N ALA A 226 -21.01 -17.99 -2.12
CA ALA A 226 -19.85 -18.89 -2.23
C ALA A 226 -18.60 -18.30 -1.55
N ILE A 227 -18.35 -17.00 -1.72
CA ILE A 227 -17.25 -16.32 -1.01
C ILE A 227 -17.48 -16.33 0.50
N TYR A 228 -18.69 -16.07 0.96
CA TYR A 228 -19.03 -16.15 2.39
C TYR A 228 -18.80 -17.56 2.93
N ASP A 229 -19.19 -18.59 2.20
CA ASP A 229 -19.00 -19.97 2.62
C ASP A 229 -17.52 -20.40 2.58
N TYR A 230 -16.72 -19.85 1.67
CA TYR A 230 -15.26 -19.99 1.67
C TYR A 230 -14.61 -19.57 3.00
N TYR A 231 -15.15 -18.54 3.66
CA TYR A 231 -14.71 -18.09 4.99
C TYR A 231 -15.42 -18.82 6.16
N GLY A 232 -15.95 -20.01 5.93
CA GLY A 232 -16.73 -20.78 6.92
C GLY A 232 -15.99 -21.07 8.23
N SER A 233 -14.66 -21.25 8.19
CA SER A 233 -13.82 -21.48 9.37
C SER A 233 -13.85 -20.35 10.39
N MET A 234 -14.28 -19.14 10.00
CA MET A 234 -14.40 -17.97 10.89
C MET A 234 -15.70 -17.99 11.72
N GLY A 235 -16.52 -19.04 11.60
CA GLY A 235 -17.77 -19.16 12.32
C GLY A 235 -18.84 -18.13 11.91
N SER A 236 -19.86 -17.98 12.75
CA SER A 236 -20.94 -17.00 12.54
C SER A 236 -20.57 -15.67 13.19
N THR A 237 -19.65 -14.93 12.59
CA THR A 237 -19.11 -13.70 13.16
C THR A 237 -19.20 -12.52 12.18
N GLY A 238 -19.22 -11.29 12.72
CA GLY A 238 -19.08 -10.09 11.93
C GLY A 238 -17.75 -10.04 11.16
N TYR A 239 -16.71 -10.70 11.68
CA TYR A 239 -15.42 -10.82 11.03
C TYR A 239 -15.49 -11.65 9.74
N ARG A 240 -16.32 -12.71 9.70
CA ARG A 240 -16.59 -13.47 8.48
C ARG A 240 -17.25 -12.60 7.41
N LEU A 241 -18.28 -11.83 7.78
CA LEU A 241 -18.92 -10.87 6.87
C LEU A 241 -17.92 -9.83 6.36
N TYR A 242 -17.12 -9.25 7.24
CA TYR A 242 -16.08 -8.30 6.88
C TYR A 242 -15.09 -8.87 5.86
N ASN A 243 -14.60 -10.11 6.07
CA ASN A 243 -13.70 -10.78 5.13
C ASN A 243 -14.37 -11.07 3.79
N THR A 244 -15.66 -11.38 3.77
CA THR A 244 -16.42 -11.54 2.52
C THR A 244 -16.44 -10.24 1.72
N LEU A 245 -16.77 -9.13 2.36
CA LEU A 245 -16.84 -7.82 1.70
C LEU A 245 -15.46 -7.36 1.19
N THR A 246 -14.42 -7.52 2.02
CA THR A 246 -13.05 -7.15 1.62
C THR A 246 -12.51 -8.05 0.51
N HIS A 247 -12.88 -9.33 0.48
CA HIS A 247 -12.57 -10.24 -0.62
C HIS A 247 -13.17 -9.74 -1.93
N MET A 248 -14.44 -9.37 -1.94
CA MET A 248 -15.11 -8.82 -3.11
C MET A 248 -14.39 -7.59 -3.66
N VAL A 249 -13.93 -6.70 -2.77
CA VAL A 249 -13.15 -5.51 -3.15
C VAL A 249 -11.78 -5.89 -3.71
N SER A 250 -11.14 -6.91 -3.12
CA SER A 250 -9.75 -7.28 -3.42
C SER A 250 -9.62 -8.23 -4.61
N HIS A 251 -10.53 -9.16 -4.77
CA HIS A 251 -10.48 -10.25 -5.75
C HIS A 251 -11.69 -10.32 -6.70
N GLY A 252 -12.67 -9.45 -6.48
CA GLY A 252 -13.94 -9.53 -7.22
C GLY A 252 -14.83 -10.68 -6.73
N LEU A 253 -15.75 -11.09 -7.58
CA LEU A 253 -16.74 -12.12 -7.27
C LEU A 253 -16.26 -13.52 -7.67
N THR A 254 -15.09 -13.94 -7.17
CA THR A 254 -14.52 -15.27 -7.42
C THR A 254 -13.88 -15.84 -6.16
N THR A 255 -13.97 -17.15 -5.97
CA THR A 255 -13.25 -17.88 -4.93
C THR A 255 -11.85 -18.33 -5.39
N ASP A 256 -11.55 -18.24 -6.68
CA ASP A 256 -10.21 -18.51 -7.21
C ASP A 256 -9.32 -17.29 -7.05
N VAL A 257 -8.70 -17.18 -5.86
CA VAL A 257 -7.78 -16.10 -5.53
C VAL A 257 -6.49 -16.12 -6.34
N ASN A 258 -6.17 -17.22 -6.99
CA ASN A 258 -4.96 -17.32 -7.82
C ASN A 258 -5.18 -16.70 -9.21
N SER A 259 -6.40 -16.70 -9.72
CA SER A 259 -6.74 -16.09 -11.02
C SER A 259 -6.82 -14.57 -10.97
N THR A 260 -6.99 -14.00 -9.79
CA THR A 260 -7.11 -12.55 -9.55
C THR A 260 -5.80 -11.90 -9.12
N TYR A 261 -4.69 -12.34 -9.69
CA TYR A 261 -3.48 -11.52 -9.62
C TYR A 261 -3.83 -10.16 -10.19
N ILE A 262 -3.88 -9.16 -9.32
CA ILE A 262 -3.98 -7.76 -9.76
C ILE A 262 -2.83 -7.59 -10.73
N ASN A 263 -3.15 -7.39 -12.00
CA ASN A 263 -2.14 -7.12 -12.99
C ASN A 263 -1.63 -5.70 -12.74
N TRP A 264 -0.70 -5.58 -11.81
CA TRP A 264 -0.05 -4.32 -11.46
C TRP A 264 0.61 -3.65 -12.66
N LYS A 265 0.87 -4.40 -13.74
CA LYS A 265 1.40 -3.88 -15.00
C LYS A 265 0.40 -2.99 -15.75
N SER A 266 -0.89 -3.19 -15.58
CA SER A 266 -1.90 -2.43 -16.31
C SER A 266 -2.60 -1.35 -15.50
N GLY A 267 -2.45 -1.36 -14.15
CA GLY A 267 -3.19 -0.43 -13.26
C GLY A 267 -4.71 -0.64 -13.31
N THR A 268 -5.17 -1.66 -14.03
CA THR A 268 -6.59 -1.93 -14.24
C THR A 268 -6.98 -3.24 -13.58
N ARG A 269 -8.03 -3.20 -12.79
CA ARG A 269 -8.81 -4.32 -12.31
C ARG A 269 -10.01 -4.45 -13.24
N ASN A 270 -10.07 -5.44 -14.10
CA ASN A 270 -11.29 -5.71 -14.89
C ASN A 270 -12.08 -4.45 -15.30
N GLY A 271 -11.40 -3.43 -15.79
CA GLY A 271 -12.02 -2.17 -16.23
C GLY A 271 -12.35 -1.14 -15.14
N VAL A 272 -12.02 -1.39 -13.88
CA VAL A 272 -12.17 -0.42 -12.78
C VAL A 272 -10.79 0.08 -12.37
N ASN A 273 -10.56 1.38 -12.46
CA ASN A 273 -9.34 2.03 -11.98
C ASN A 273 -9.18 1.75 -10.47
N ALA A 274 -8.11 1.07 -10.10
CA ALA A 274 -7.82 0.66 -8.73
C ALA A 274 -7.07 1.74 -7.94
N PHE A 275 -7.48 3.02 -8.08
CA PHE A 275 -6.93 4.14 -7.29
C PHE A 275 -8.02 5.09 -6.86
#